data_e910bd909cd07c62646f743028d6abac
#
_entry.id   e910bd909cd07c62646f743028d6abac
#
_cell.length_a   1.000
_cell.length_b   1.000
_cell.length_c   1.000
_cell.angle_alpha   90.00
_cell.angle_beta   90.00
_cell.angle_gamma   90.00
#
_symmetry.space_group_name_H-M   'P 1'
#
loop_
_entity.id
_entity.type
_entity.pdbx_description
1 polymer ?
#
loop_
_entity_poly.entity_id
_entity_poly.type
_entity_poly.pdbx_seq_one_letter_code
_entity_poly.pdbx_strand_id
1 'polypeptide(L)'
;MLAPHAVKVTALEPSPAMIAVMEENIHTLGISNVEIVQDSWPGAGVDDHDFSLCSHAMYGSTDFPSFVQRMDMVTRRCCLLLMRATAPDGVMAEIVREVWGQPHDSPNFHIGYNILLQMGIFANVLMEDTGLWKPWTNDSMDEAVSEAKCKLGLDGDDSHDPFIRKILLENLTEDKGKLSWPSGVCSALVYWFKHL
;
A
#
# COMPACT_ATOMS: atom_id res chain seq x y z
N MET A 1 -12.85 -12.04 -1.65
CA MET A 1 -13.64 -11.86 -0.42
C MET A 1 -13.25 -12.94 0.58
N LEU A 2 -12.93 -12.60 1.85
CA LEU A 2 -12.44 -13.55 2.87
C LEU A 2 -13.58 -14.22 3.66
N ALA A 3 -14.68 -13.50 3.89
CA ALA A 3 -15.76 -13.93 4.75
C ALA A 3 -16.28 -15.36 4.49
N PRO A 4 -16.46 -15.84 3.24
CA PRO A 4 -16.91 -17.21 2.99
C PRO A 4 -15.92 -18.31 3.42
N HIS A 5 -14.67 -17.95 3.69
CA HIS A 5 -13.59 -18.88 4.01
C HIS A 5 -13.17 -18.82 5.48
N ALA A 6 -13.84 -18.01 6.28
CA ALA A 6 -13.54 -17.82 7.70
C ALA A 6 -14.78 -18.04 8.57
N VAL A 7 -14.58 -18.51 9.80
CA VAL A 7 -15.65 -18.59 10.80
C VAL A 7 -16.04 -17.17 11.27
N LYS A 8 -15.06 -16.32 11.49
CA LYS A 8 -15.21 -14.92 11.90
C LYS A 8 -14.12 -14.07 11.22
N VAL A 9 -14.48 -12.89 10.80
CA VAL A 9 -13.56 -11.84 10.34
C VAL A 9 -13.73 -10.63 11.25
N THR A 10 -12.64 -10.13 11.82
CA THR A 10 -12.61 -8.83 12.49
C THR A 10 -11.95 -7.82 11.55
N ALA A 11 -12.72 -6.86 11.10
CA ALA A 11 -12.26 -5.79 10.23
C ALA A 11 -11.97 -4.53 11.06
N LEU A 12 -10.72 -4.07 11.03
CA LEU A 12 -10.29 -2.88 11.73
C LEU A 12 -10.16 -1.72 10.75
N GLU A 13 -10.87 -0.63 11.00
CA GLU A 13 -10.88 0.56 10.14
C GLU A 13 -11.12 1.82 10.98
N PRO A 14 -10.20 2.82 10.95
CA PRO A 14 -10.37 4.06 11.69
C PRO A 14 -11.35 5.05 11.04
N SER A 15 -11.55 4.99 9.72
CA SER A 15 -12.35 5.96 8.97
C SER A 15 -13.84 5.65 9.02
N PRO A 16 -14.68 6.53 9.60
CA PRO A 16 -16.14 6.34 9.59
C PRO A 16 -16.73 6.22 8.19
N ALA A 17 -16.16 6.95 7.21
CA ALA A 17 -16.62 6.90 5.83
C ALA A 17 -16.34 5.52 5.18
N MET A 18 -15.19 4.92 5.46
CA MET A 18 -14.86 3.57 4.96
C MET A 18 -15.66 2.50 5.69
N ILE A 19 -15.98 2.70 6.97
CA ILE A 19 -16.88 1.80 7.71
C ILE A 19 -18.26 1.79 7.07
N ALA A 20 -18.84 2.96 6.75
CA ALA A 20 -20.15 3.04 6.09
C ALA A 20 -20.18 2.27 4.75
N VAL A 21 -19.12 2.38 3.94
CA VAL A 21 -18.96 1.60 2.70
C VAL A 21 -18.86 0.10 2.98
N MET A 22 -18.14 -0.27 4.03
CA MET A 22 -18.00 -1.68 4.42
C MET A 22 -19.33 -2.27 4.90
N GLU A 23 -20.10 -1.54 5.71
CA GLU A 23 -21.43 -1.94 6.19
C GLU A 23 -22.42 -2.13 5.04
N GLU A 24 -22.44 -1.19 4.07
CA GLU A 24 -23.25 -1.32 2.87
C GLU A 24 -22.90 -2.58 2.07
N ASN A 25 -21.62 -2.87 1.88
CA ASN A 25 -21.16 -4.07 1.19
C ASN A 25 -21.53 -5.35 1.95
N ILE A 26 -21.35 -5.37 3.28
CA ILE A 26 -21.74 -6.50 4.14
C ILE A 26 -23.23 -6.78 4.01
N HIS A 27 -24.05 -5.74 4.10
CA HIS A 27 -25.51 -5.85 3.96
C HIS A 27 -25.91 -6.34 2.56
N THR A 28 -25.37 -5.72 1.52
CA THR A 28 -25.71 -6.05 0.12
C THR A 28 -25.34 -7.49 -0.25
N LEU A 29 -24.24 -7.99 0.30
CA LEU A 29 -23.75 -9.34 0.03
C LEU A 29 -24.26 -10.38 1.02
N GLY A 30 -25.09 -10.00 2.00
CA GLY A 30 -25.65 -10.90 3.00
C GLY A 30 -24.59 -11.57 3.90
N ILE A 31 -23.50 -10.85 4.18
CA ILE A 31 -22.40 -11.37 5.01
C ILE A 31 -22.77 -11.22 6.48
N SER A 32 -22.62 -12.29 7.29
CA SER A 32 -23.03 -12.29 8.69
C SER A 32 -21.91 -12.56 9.70
N ASN A 33 -20.70 -12.83 9.22
CA ASN A 33 -19.55 -13.23 10.05
C ASN A 33 -18.42 -12.19 10.07
N VAL A 34 -18.73 -10.92 9.79
CA VAL A 34 -17.78 -9.79 9.89
C VAL A 34 -18.16 -8.91 11.07
N GLU A 35 -17.23 -8.69 11.97
CA GLU A 35 -17.29 -7.69 13.03
C GLU A 35 -16.41 -6.50 12.65
N ILE A 36 -16.94 -5.29 12.75
CA ILE A 36 -16.20 -4.06 12.48
C ILE A 36 -15.75 -3.43 13.79
N VAL A 37 -14.47 -3.15 13.91
CA VAL A 37 -13.87 -2.42 15.02
C VAL A 37 -13.39 -1.07 14.50
N GLN A 38 -14.02 0.00 14.96
CA GLN A 38 -13.61 1.37 14.62
C GLN A 38 -12.48 1.81 15.53
N ASP A 39 -11.27 1.56 15.14
CA ASP A 39 -10.08 1.94 15.90
C ASP A 39 -8.84 1.97 14.97
N SER A 40 -7.70 2.43 15.50
CA SER A 40 -6.44 2.54 14.76
C SER A 40 -5.43 1.49 15.21
N TRP A 41 -4.80 0.85 14.22
CA TRP A 41 -3.70 -0.06 14.46
C TRP A 41 -2.38 0.70 14.71
N PRO A 42 -1.50 0.25 15.66
CA PRO A 42 -1.54 -1.00 16.43
C PRO A 42 -2.23 -0.93 17.80
N GLY A 43 -2.87 0.20 18.14
CA GLY A 43 -3.47 0.43 19.46
C GLY A 43 -4.78 -0.31 19.73
N ALA A 44 -5.45 -0.77 18.68
CA ALA A 44 -6.75 -1.40 18.78
C ALA A 44 -6.75 -2.67 19.64
N GLY A 45 -7.81 -2.80 20.47
CA GLY A 45 -8.09 -3.99 21.22
C GLY A 45 -8.79 -5.03 20.34
N VAL A 46 -8.05 -6.02 19.86
CA VAL A 46 -8.58 -7.15 19.10
C VAL A 46 -8.19 -8.47 19.76
N ASP A 47 -9.07 -9.47 19.64
CA ASP A 47 -8.79 -10.84 20.07
C ASP A 47 -7.74 -11.49 19.17
N ASP A 48 -7.20 -12.63 19.61
CA ASP A 48 -6.32 -13.45 18.81
C ASP A 48 -7.09 -14.13 17.66
N HIS A 49 -6.44 -14.15 16.49
CA HIS A 49 -6.94 -14.78 15.28
C HIS A 49 -5.94 -15.81 14.75
N ASP A 50 -6.42 -16.78 13.97
CA ASP A 50 -5.52 -17.73 13.31
C ASP A 50 -4.67 -17.02 12.24
N PHE A 51 -5.27 -16.04 11.55
CA PHE A 51 -4.62 -15.28 10.47
C PHE A 51 -4.83 -13.79 10.65
N SER A 52 -3.81 -13.02 10.35
CA SER A 52 -3.93 -11.57 10.21
C SER A 52 -3.52 -11.16 8.80
N LEU A 53 -4.29 -10.28 8.20
CA LEU A 53 -4.02 -9.71 6.87
C LEU A 53 -4.04 -8.19 6.94
N CYS A 54 -2.98 -7.58 6.43
CA CYS A 54 -2.97 -6.15 6.10
C CYS A 54 -2.70 -5.98 4.61
N SER A 55 -3.66 -5.40 3.89
CA SER A 55 -3.57 -5.17 2.45
C SER A 55 -3.48 -3.68 2.17
N HIS A 56 -2.29 -3.22 1.76
CA HIS A 56 -2.00 -1.82 1.37
C HIS A 56 -2.40 -0.73 2.39
N ALA A 57 -2.59 -1.08 3.67
CA ALA A 57 -3.05 -0.15 4.71
C ALA A 57 -1.94 0.32 5.67
N MET A 58 -0.73 -0.25 5.60
CA MET A 58 0.37 0.04 6.53
C MET A 58 1.17 1.31 6.21
N TYR A 59 0.96 1.95 5.07
CA TYR A 59 1.82 3.04 4.57
C TYR A 59 1.75 4.32 5.40
N GLY A 60 0.65 4.55 6.12
CA GLY A 60 0.50 5.66 7.05
C GLY A 60 1.09 5.41 8.44
N SER A 61 1.62 4.21 8.70
CA SER A 61 2.23 3.91 10.00
C SER A 61 3.60 4.57 10.11
N THR A 62 3.80 5.36 11.15
CA THR A 62 5.10 5.97 11.47
C THR A 62 6.04 5.02 12.23
N ASP A 63 5.51 3.91 12.73
CA ASP A 63 6.25 2.86 13.46
C ASP A 63 5.84 1.48 12.93
N PHE A 64 6.45 1.11 11.80
CA PHE A 64 6.19 -0.18 11.18
C PHE A 64 6.66 -1.39 12.02
N PRO A 65 7.78 -1.33 12.77
CA PRO A 65 8.12 -2.39 13.71
C PRO A 65 7.03 -2.68 14.74
N SER A 66 6.50 -1.67 15.41
CA SER A 66 5.40 -1.86 16.38
C SER A 66 4.12 -2.36 15.70
N PHE A 67 3.84 -1.91 14.47
CA PHE A 67 2.73 -2.40 13.65
C PHE A 67 2.84 -3.93 13.45
N VAL A 68 3.99 -4.41 13.01
CA VAL A 68 4.27 -5.83 12.75
C VAL A 68 4.29 -6.64 14.04
N GLN A 69 4.93 -6.12 15.09
CA GLN A 69 5.01 -6.80 16.38
C GLN A 69 3.61 -7.06 16.97
N ARG A 70 2.73 -6.05 16.91
CA ARG A 70 1.35 -6.23 17.37
C ARG A 70 0.58 -7.23 16.50
N MET A 71 0.76 -7.19 15.18
CA MET A 71 0.17 -8.15 14.26
C MET A 71 0.63 -9.59 14.60
N ASP A 72 1.92 -9.76 14.84
CA ASP A 72 2.49 -11.04 15.24
C ASP A 72 1.93 -11.53 16.57
N MET A 73 1.76 -10.65 17.55
CA MET A 73 1.23 -11.00 18.89
C MET A 73 -0.19 -11.54 18.85
N VAL A 74 -1.08 -11.00 18.04
CA VAL A 74 -2.49 -11.39 17.95
C VAL A 74 -2.75 -12.48 16.90
N THR A 75 -1.71 -12.98 16.24
CA THR A 75 -1.81 -14.04 15.22
C THR A 75 -1.30 -15.35 15.76
N ARG A 76 -2.09 -16.40 15.58
CA ARG A 76 -1.71 -17.75 16.04
C ARG A 76 -1.00 -18.59 14.99
N ARG A 77 -1.26 -18.38 13.69
CA ARG A 77 -0.78 -19.25 12.62
C ARG A 77 0.00 -18.54 11.54
N CYS A 78 -0.55 -17.51 10.90
CA CYS A 78 0.11 -16.87 9.77
C CYS A 78 -0.26 -15.39 9.68
N CYS A 79 0.75 -14.55 9.55
CA CYS A 79 0.63 -13.14 9.21
C CYS A 79 0.84 -12.93 7.72
N LEU A 80 0.02 -12.04 7.11
CA LEU A 80 0.07 -11.71 5.69
C LEU A 80 0.07 -10.20 5.51
N LEU A 81 1.06 -9.69 4.77
CA LEU A 81 1.15 -8.28 4.38
C LEU A 81 1.15 -8.20 2.86
N LEU A 82 0.18 -7.50 2.29
CA LEU A 82 0.19 -7.18 0.86
C LEU A 82 0.73 -5.78 0.69
N MET A 83 1.91 -5.67 0.09
CA MET A 83 2.67 -4.43 -0.05
C MET A 83 2.87 -4.07 -1.51
N ARG A 84 2.89 -2.77 -1.78
CA ARG A 84 3.29 -2.24 -3.08
C ARG A 84 4.79 -2.47 -3.29
N ALA A 85 5.15 -3.10 -4.39
CA ALA A 85 6.52 -3.23 -4.85
C ALA A 85 6.69 -2.36 -6.10
N THR A 86 7.47 -1.29 -5.95
CA THR A 86 7.76 -0.33 -7.02
C THR A 86 9.04 -0.71 -7.75
N ALA A 87 9.10 -0.43 -9.04
CA ALA A 87 10.35 -0.56 -9.78
C ALA A 87 11.37 0.47 -9.25
N PRO A 88 12.63 0.08 -9.05
CA PRO A 88 13.66 0.99 -8.53
C PRO A 88 14.06 2.09 -9.52
N ASP A 89 13.75 1.91 -10.79
CA ASP A 89 13.96 2.83 -11.92
C ASP A 89 12.66 3.50 -12.38
N GLY A 90 11.62 3.43 -11.57
CA GLY A 90 10.33 4.07 -11.89
C GLY A 90 10.42 5.60 -11.93
N VAL A 91 9.55 6.22 -12.72
CA VAL A 91 9.49 7.69 -12.91
C VAL A 91 9.47 8.45 -11.59
N MET A 92 8.63 8.04 -10.64
CA MET A 92 8.58 8.69 -9.33
C MET A 92 9.85 8.48 -8.52
N ALA A 93 10.53 7.33 -8.64
CA ALA A 93 11.79 7.10 -7.95
C ALA A 93 12.91 8.01 -8.47
N GLU A 94 12.91 8.33 -9.77
CA GLU A 94 13.83 9.29 -10.36
C GLU A 94 13.58 10.73 -9.84
N ILE A 95 12.33 11.15 -9.83
CA ILE A 95 11.93 12.46 -9.31
C ILE A 95 12.31 12.60 -7.83
N VAL A 96 12.02 11.60 -7.02
CA VAL A 96 12.28 11.59 -5.57
C VAL A 96 13.78 11.65 -5.24
N ARG A 97 14.62 11.00 -6.05
CA ARG A 97 16.07 11.09 -5.87
C ARG A 97 16.58 12.51 -6.00
N GLU A 98 16.04 13.27 -6.93
CA GLU A 98 16.40 14.68 -7.11
C GLU A 98 15.82 15.57 -6.00
N VAL A 99 14.53 15.39 -5.70
CA VAL A 99 13.79 16.27 -4.77
C VAL A 99 14.16 16.01 -3.32
N TRP A 100 14.25 14.73 -2.91
CA TRP A 100 14.46 14.34 -1.52
C TRP A 100 15.79 13.64 -1.24
N GLY A 101 16.57 13.33 -2.27
CA GLY A 101 17.80 12.55 -2.13
C GLY A 101 17.54 11.10 -1.68
N GLN A 102 16.34 10.57 -1.88
CA GLN A 102 15.93 9.24 -1.41
C GLN A 102 15.67 8.28 -2.59
N PRO A 103 15.86 6.97 -2.41
CA PRO A 103 15.69 6.01 -3.51
C PRO A 103 14.22 5.65 -3.81
N HIS A 104 13.29 6.00 -2.92
CA HIS A 104 11.88 5.58 -3.01
C HIS A 104 10.94 6.74 -2.74
N ASP A 105 9.82 6.77 -3.47
CA ASP A 105 8.77 7.80 -3.40
C ASP A 105 7.87 7.65 -2.16
N SER A 106 7.89 6.48 -1.53
CA SER A 106 6.99 6.18 -0.42
C SER A 106 7.41 4.88 0.26
N PRO A 107 6.90 4.60 1.47
CA PRO A 107 6.99 3.28 2.07
C PRO A 107 6.50 2.19 1.09
N ASN A 108 7.25 1.12 0.97
CA ASN A 108 7.00 0.06 0.01
C ASN A 108 7.58 -1.28 0.49
N PHE A 109 7.42 -2.32 -0.33
CA PHE A 109 7.94 -3.66 -0.07
C PHE A 109 9.43 -3.68 0.27
N HIS A 110 10.28 -2.95 -0.47
CA HIS A 110 11.73 -2.98 -0.24
C HIS A 110 12.10 -2.50 1.16
N ILE A 111 11.47 -1.42 1.62
CA ILE A 111 11.68 -0.87 2.96
C ILE A 111 11.08 -1.83 4.00
N GLY A 112 9.83 -2.22 3.84
CA GLY A 112 9.13 -3.07 4.79
C GLY A 112 9.78 -4.44 4.97
N TYR A 113 10.22 -5.07 3.89
CA TYR A 113 10.87 -6.37 3.96
C TYR A 113 12.24 -6.31 4.65
N ASN A 114 13.02 -5.25 4.40
CA ASN A 114 14.27 -5.03 5.12
C ASN A 114 14.05 -4.84 6.63
N ILE A 115 12.98 -4.15 7.03
CA ILE A 115 12.62 -4.01 8.45
C ILE A 115 12.25 -5.38 9.05
N LEU A 116 11.47 -6.20 8.35
CA LEU A 116 11.15 -7.56 8.81
C LEU A 116 12.41 -8.40 9.05
N LEU A 117 13.40 -8.33 8.15
CA LEU A 117 14.67 -9.02 8.32
C LEU A 117 15.43 -8.52 9.56
N GLN A 118 15.45 -7.21 9.81
CA GLN A 118 16.06 -6.62 11.01
C GLN A 118 15.34 -7.03 12.31
N MET A 119 14.03 -7.30 12.23
CA MET A 119 13.24 -7.85 13.33
C MET A 119 13.44 -9.37 13.52
N GLY A 120 14.25 -10.03 12.68
CA GLY A 120 14.44 -11.48 12.69
C GLY A 120 13.29 -12.28 12.06
N ILE A 121 12.41 -11.62 11.30
CA ILE A 121 11.30 -12.25 10.60
C ILE A 121 11.74 -12.56 9.17
N PHE A 122 12.04 -13.84 8.89
CA PHE A 122 12.40 -14.35 7.57
C PHE A 122 11.14 -14.76 6.80
N ALA A 123 10.38 -13.75 6.37
CA ALA A 123 9.10 -13.97 5.70
C ALA A 123 9.28 -14.53 4.29
N ASN A 124 8.30 -15.32 3.85
CA ASN A 124 8.18 -15.71 2.44
C ASN A 124 7.64 -14.54 1.62
N VAL A 125 7.98 -14.51 0.34
CA VAL A 125 7.51 -13.49 -0.60
C VAL A 125 6.94 -14.15 -1.85
N LEU A 126 5.75 -13.75 -2.23
CA LEU A 126 5.16 -14.07 -3.51
C LEU A 126 4.89 -12.76 -4.26
N MET A 127 5.58 -12.57 -5.38
CA MET A 127 5.38 -11.41 -6.24
C MET A 127 4.21 -11.67 -7.18
N GLU A 128 3.30 -10.73 -7.24
CA GLU A 128 2.19 -10.71 -8.17
C GLU A 128 2.62 -9.92 -9.42
N ASP A 129 2.51 -10.54 -10.60
CA ASP A 129 2.90 -9.99 -11.90
C ASP A 129 1.77 -10.02 -12.94
N THR A 130 0.54 -10.24 -12.52
CA THR A 130 -0.62 -10.40 -13.41
C THR A 130 -1.09 -9.10 -14.06
N GLY A 131 -0.43 -7.97 -13.79
CA GLY A 131 -0.80 -6.68 -14.35
C GLY A 131 -2.10 -6.12 -13.77
N LEU A 132 -2.42 -6.44 -12.53
CA LEU A 132 -3.59 -5.89 -11.81
C LEU A 132 -3.49 -4.39 -11.61
N TRP A 133 -2.27 -3.86 -11.51
CA TRP A 133 -2.02 -2.43 -11.42
C TRP A 133 -2.08 -1.82 -12.81
N LYS A 134 -3.19 -1.12 -13.10
CA LYS A 134 -3.29 -0.34 -14.33
C LYS A 134 -2.39 0.89 -14.22
N PRO A 135 -1.73 1.27 -15.33
CA PRO A 135 -1.00 2.54 -15.39
C PRO A 135 -1.92 3.72 -15.04
N TRP A 136 -1.39 4.70 -14.35
CA TRP A 136 -2.09 5.97 -14.16
C TRP A 136 -2.17 6.72 -15.48
N THR A 137 -3.18 7.55 -15.61
CA THR A 137 -3.36 8.39 -16.80
C THR A 137 -3.75 9.80 -16.38
N ASN A 138 -3.19 10.79 -17.10
CA ASN A 138 -3.55 12.20 -16.95
C ASN A 138 -4.07 12.74 -18.28
N ASP A 139 -4.95 13.73 -18.23
CA ASP A 139 -5.50 14.38 -19.42
C ASP A 139 -4.54 15.41 -20.01
N SER A 140 -3.55 15.87 -19.23
CA SER A 140 -2.54 16.83 -19.67
C SER A 140 -1.22 16.67 -18.91
N MET A 141 -0.16 17.26 -19.47
CA MET A 141 1.15 17.34 -18.81
C MET A 141 1.11 18.19 -17.53
N ASP A 142 0.29 19.25 -17.51
CA ASP A 142 0.15 20.08 -16.31
C ASP A 142 -0.52 19.33 -15.18
N GLU A 143 -1.52 18.50 -15.48
CA GLU A 143 -2.14 17.61 -14.52
C GLU A 143 -1.14 16.55 -14.00
N ALA A 144 -0.34 15.96 -14.89
CA ALA A 144 0.68 14.98 -14.49
C ALA A 144 1.76 15.59 -13.57
N VAL A 145 2.19 16.81 -13.85
CA VAL A 145 3.12 17.58 -12.98
C VAL A 145 2.46 17.87 -11.63
N SER A 146 1.23 18.34 -11.62
CA SER A 146 0.47 18.63 -10.39
C SER A 146 0.29 17.38 -9.54
N GLU A 147 -0.03 16.25 -10.15
CA GLU A 147 -0.16 14.97 -9.44
C GLU A 147 1.18 14.51 -8.85
N ALA A 148 2.28 14.61 -9.60
CA ALA A 148 3.61 14.29 -9.09
C ALA A 148 3.97 15.17 -7.89
N LYS A 149 3.72 16.48 -7.98
CA LYS A 149 3.96 17.44 -6.87
C LYS A 149 3.10 17.10 -5.63
N CYS A 150 1.84 16.85 -5.82
CA CYS A 150 0.93 16.48 -4.72
C CYS A 150 1.44 15.23 -3.98
N LYS A 151 1.85 14.19 -4.69
CA LYS A 151 2.45 12.98 -4.10
C LYS A 151 3.74 13.25 -3.31
N LEU A 152 4.45 14.30 -3.65
CA LEU A 152 5.71 14.70 -3.01
C LEU A 152 5.53 15.78 -1.94
N GLY A 153 4.30 16.24 -1.70
CA GLY A 153 4.05 17.32 -0.76
C GLY A 153 4.67 18.67 -1.21
N LEU A 154 4.80 18.87 -2.52
CA LEU A 154 5.34 20.09 -3.14
C LEU A 154 4.21 21.04 -3.61
N ASP A 155 3.04 20.94 -3.03
CA ASP A 155 1.93 21.83 -3.38
C ASP A 155 2.30 23.29 -3.12
N GLY A 156 2.28 24.08 -4.21
CA GLY A 156 2.67 25.50 -4.16
C GLY A 156 4.18 25.78 -4.28
N ASP A 157 5.02 24.76 -4.42
CA ASP A 157 6.45 24.91 -4.73
C ASP A 157 6.73 24.53 -6.20
N ASP A 158 7.03 25.51 -7.03
CA ASP A 158 7.28 25.34 -8.46
C ASP A 158 8.76 25.18 -8.81
N SER A 159 9.63 25.15 -7.81
CA SER A 159 11.09 25.12 -8.01
C SER A 159 11.57 23.88 -8.78
N HIS A 160 10.86 22.76 -8.64
CA HIS A 160 11.17 21.50 -9.30
C HIS A 160 10.36 21.23 -10.59
N ASP A 161 9.42 22.12 -10.96
CA ASP A 161 8.54 21.92 -12.12
C ASP A 161 9.28 21.64 -13.43
N PRO A 162 10.37 22.39 -13.79
CA PRO A 162 11.09 22.12 -15.04
C PRO A 162 11.71 20.72 -15.06
N PHE A 163 12.24 20.25 -13.93
CA PHE A 163 12.82 18.93 -13.81
C PHE A 163 11.73 17.83 -13.87
N ILE A 164 10.67 17.96 -13.08
CA ILE A 164 9.55 17.01 -13.06
C ILE A 164 8.96 16.89 -14.47
N ARG A 165 8.68 18.01 -15.13
CA ARG A 165 8.15 18.04 -16.49
C ARG A 165 9.07 17.34 -17.49
N LYS A 166 10.37 17.53 -17.39
CA LYS A 166 11.35 16.85 -18.24
C LYS A 166 11.26 15.34 -18.08
N ILE A 167 11.30 14.84 -16.85
CA ILE A 167 11.22 13.39 -16.57
C ILE A 167 9.89 12.81 -17.07
N LEU A 168 8.78 13.52 -16.87
CA LEU A 168 7.47 13.08 -17.35
C LEU A 168 7.42 13.04 -18.89
N LEU A 169 7.98 14.03 -19.58
CA LEU A 169 8.06 14.03 -21.05
C LEU A 169 8.89 12.87 -21.62
N GLU A 170 9.94 12.46 -20.93
CA GLU A 170 10.80 11.35 -21.34
C GLU A 170 10.18 9.97 -21.10
N ASN A 171 9.24 9.88 -20.17
CA ASN A 171 8.73 8.58 -19.67
C ASN A 171 7.25 8.32 -19.91
N LEU A 172 6.40 9.35 -20.02
CA LEU A 172 4.99 9.16 -20.29
C LEU A 172 4.74 8.89 -21.78
N THR A 173 3.78 8.02 -22.05
CA THR A 173 3.35 7.73 -23.42
C THR A 173 1.92 8.23 -23.65
N GLU A 174 1.63 8.72 -24.85
CA GLU A 174 0.26 9.09 -25.20
C GLU A 174 -0.53 7.86 -25.67
N ASP A 175 -1.64 7.58 -25.00
CA ASP A 175 -2.63 6.58 -25.40
C ASP A 175 -4.03 7.17 -25.36
N LYS A 176 -4.73 7.15 -26.51
CA LYS A 176 -6.12 7.63 -26.67
C LYS A 176 -6.35 9.05 -26.15
N GLY A 177 -5.39 9.96 -26.39
CA GLY A 177 -5.48 11.35 -25.97
C GLY A 177 -5.21 11.59 -24.48
N LYS A 178 -4.69 10.59 -23.77
CA LYS A 178 -4.23 10.70 -22.39
C LYS A 178 -2.77 10.35 -22.26
N LEU A 179 -2.10 10.97 -21.30
CA LEU A 179 -0.73 10.63 -20.93
C LEU A 179 -0.77 9.43 -19.96
N SER A 180 -0.14 8.34 -20.35
CA SER A 180 -0.08 7.12 -19.57
C SER A 180 1.27 6.97 -18.89
N TRP A 181 1.28 6.74 -17.60
CA TRP A 181 2.46 6.43 -16.82
C TRP A 181 2.95 5.01 -17.13
N PRO A 182 4.25 4.74 -17.07
CA PRO A 182 4.75 3.38 -17.21
C PRO A 182 4.15 2.43 -16.18
N SER A 183 3.91 1.19 -16.58
CA SER A 183 3.69 0.11 -15.61
C SER A 183 4.98 -0.15 -14.84
N GLY A 184 4.90 -0.58 -13.63
CA GLY A 184 6.11 -0.88 -12.84
C GLY A 184 5.80 -1.09 -11.37
N VAL A 185 4.52 -1.05 -11.00
CA VAL A 185 4.06 -1.40 -9.65
C VAL A 185 3.44 -2.78 -9.69
N CYS A 186 3.89 -3.65 -8.83
CA CYS A 186 3.25 -4.94 -8.56
C CYS A 186 2.97 -5.06 -7.05
N SER A 187 2.24 -6.10 -6.67
CA SER A 187 2.02 -6.42 -5.26
C SER A 187 2.98 -7.53 -4.81
N ALA A 188 3.55 -7.36 -3.64
CA ALA A 188 4.28 -8.39 -2.94
C ALA A 188 3.43 -8.91 -1.78
N LEU A 189 3.03 -10.16 -1.81
CA LEU A 189 2.47 -10.85 -0.65
C LEU A 189 3.63 -11.36 0.20
N VAL A 190 3.81 -10.74 1.34
CA VAL A 190 4.80 -11.09 2.35
C VAL A 190 4.09 -11.84 3.47
N TYR A 191 4.54 -13.05 3.81
CA TYR A 191 3.87 -13.85 4.82
C TYR A 191 4.86 -14.72 5.61
N TRP A 192 4.53 -14.93 6.88
CA TRP A 192 5.29 -15.82 7.75
C TRP A 192 4.37 -16.61 8.67
N PHE A 193 4.80 -17.83 8.96
CA PHE A 193 4.10 -18.71 9.88
C PHE A 193 4.64 -18.52 11.30
N LYS A 194 3.73 -18.65 12.26
CA LYS A 194 4.11 -18.75 13.67
C LYS A 194 4.65 -20.16 13.94
N HIS A 195 5.80 -20.22 14.57
CA HIS A 195 6.28 -21.48 15.09
C HIS A 195 5.43 -21.84 16.31
N LEU A 196 4.81 -23.02 16.28
CA LEU A 196 4.06 -23.62 17.39
C LEU A 196 5.03 -24.00 18.51
#